data_79053799b834ddfb7242ea1d72110831
#
_entry.id   79053799b834ddfb7242ea1d72110831
#
_cell.length_a   1.000
_cell.length_b   1.000
_cell.length_c   1.000
_cell.angle_alpha   90.00
_cell.angle_beta   90.00
_cell.angle_gamma   90.00
#
_symmetry.space_group_name_H-M   'P 1'
#
loop_
_entity.id
_entity.type
_entity.pdbx_description
1 polymer ?
#
loop_
_entity_poly.entity_id
_entity_poly.type
_entity_poly.pdbx_seq_one_letter_code
_entity_poly.pdbx_strand_id
1 'polypeptide(L)'
;MPRSMRHFPYVAFRKFRLLLTLALAAFATGCAPDAILVNHAKDGGGEPDTFGYRTWKRKGVEPDLVVIGIHGFCGAAMDYANLGNHLLQHQPKTALYAYEVRGQGSDPIHARRGDIGDPNQWYDDLEAFTQLVEERHPDAKIIWYGESMGALIATHALHAAPAGQAPCDGLVLSSPIVRFKNDIEPWKIALVQVAATTLPLARVSLDAIAPEQDVQMTQEAKHHQQSQTNSYNIEKHTLRLLATLGRLIDGMNNCAAGMQVPVLVLHGGKDYFNDDADMRGFIARIPPGISKTYKNYPDAYHLLMYDEERERIFRDIGHWLNKRRRD
;
A
#
# COMPACT_ATOMS: atom_id res chain seq x y z
N MET A 1 -60.07 43.38 -18.96
CA MET A 1 -59.68 43.29 -17.55
C MET A 1 -58.56 42.25 -17.46
N PRO A 2 -57.29 42.60 -17.23
CA PRO A 2 -56.19 41.66 -17.11
C PRO A 2 -55.94 41.31 -15.64
N ARG A 3 -55.71 40.01 -15.37
CA ARG A 3 -55.39 39.43 -14.06
C ARG A 3 -53.93 39.74 -13.69
N SER A 4 -53.72 40.20 -12.48
CA SER A 4 -52.43 40.51 -11.88
C SER A 4 -51.60 39.26 -11.63
N MET A 5 -50.34 39.24 -12.10
CA MET A 5 -49.31 38.32 -11.67
C MET A 5 -48.74 38.75 -10.32
N ARG A 6 -48.82 37.85 -9.33
CA ARG A 6 -48.19 38.05 -8.02
C ARG A 6 -46.70 37.67 -8.14
N HIS A 7 -45.83 38.60 -7.80
CA HIS A 7 -44.39 38.36 -7.60
C HIS A 7 -44.16 37.53 -6.34
N PHE A 8 -43.51 36.39 -6.49
CA PHE A 8 -42.90 35.67 -5.37
C PHE A 8 -41.47 36.21 -5.13
N PRO A 9 -41.03 36.41 -3.88
CA PRO A 9 -39.74 37.02 -3.60
C PRO A 9 -38.56 36.02 -3.74
N TYR A 10 -37.61 36.42 -4.55
CA TYR A 10 -36.39 35.72 -4.96
C TYR A 10 -35.28 35.66 -3.86
N VAL A 11 -35.59 35.91 -2.60
CA VAL A 11 -34.63 36.13 -1.52
C VAL A 11 -34.33 34.87 -0.69
N ALA A 12 -35.16 33.82 -0.77
CA ALA A 12 -34.99 32.63 0.09
C ALA A 12 -33.95 31.60 -0.41
N PHE A 13 -33.57 31.63 -1.68
CA PHE A 13 -32.68 30.62 -2.27
C PHE A 13 -31.17 30.89 -2.10
N ARG A 14 -30.79 32.10 -1.71
CA ARG A 14 -29.35 32.46 -1.59
C ARG A 14 -28.72 32.02 -0.26
N LYS A 15 -29.49 31.92 0.79
CA LYS A 15 -29.02 31.47 2.14
C LYS A 15 -28.87 29.95 2.24
N PHE A 16 -29.62 29.19 1.47
CA PHE A 16 -29.54 27.72 1.50
C PHE A 16 -28.32 27.18 0.73
N ARG A 17 -27.85 27.87 -0.31
CA ARG A 17 -26.62 27.50 -1.03
C ARG A 17 -25.34 27.77 -0.22
N LEU A 18 -25.34 28.83 0.62
CA LEU A 18 -24.16 29.17 1.43
C LEU A 18 -23.98 28.20 2.62
N LEU A 19 -25.05 27.65 3.15
CA LEU A 19 -24.99 26.63 4.22
C LEU A 19 -24.60 25.25 3.69
N LEU A 20 -24.96 24.89 2.46
CA LEU A 20 -24.57 23.62 1.85
C LEU A 20 -23.09 23.61 1.42
N THR A 21 -22.54 24.76 0.99
CA THR A 21 -21.11 24.90 0.66
C THR A 21 -20.23 24.93 1.90
N LEU A 22 -20.72 25.44 3.04
CA LEU A 22 -19.99 25.38 4.31
C LEU A 22 -20.05 23.99 4.98
N ALA A 23 -21.10 23.21 4.76
CA ALA A 23 -21.21 21.84 5.27
C ALA A 23 -20.33 20.86 4.45
N LEU A 24 -20.13 21.08 3.14
CA LEU A 24 -19.24 20.28 2.30
C LEU A 24 -17.76 20.61 2.52
N ALA A 25 -17.42 21.81 3.01
CA ALA A 25 -16.05 22.19 3.33
C ALA A 25 -15.57 21.63 4.69
N ALA A 26 -16.47 21.15 5.56
CA ALA A 26 -16.11 20.60 6.87
C ALA A 26 -15.74 19.11 6.87
N PHE A 27 -15.91 18.39 5.74
CA PHE A 27 -15.54 16.97 5.60
C PHE A 27 -14.22 16.73 4.86
N ALA A 28 -13.53 17.78 4.45
CA ALA A 28 -12.26 17.70 3.72
C ALA A 28 -11.02 18.00 4.58
N THR A 29 -11.10 17.82 5.90
CA THR A 29 -9.88 17.78 6.74
C THR A 29 -9.33 16.35 6.83
N GLY A 30 -9.14 15.69 5.69
CA GLY A 30 -8.18 14.63 5.60
C GLY A 30 -6.81 15.22 5.95
N CYS A 31 -6.08 14.61 6.88
CA CYS A 31 -4.74 15.06 7.26
C CYS A 31 -3.92 15.34 5.99
N ALA A 32 -3.47 16.57 5.82
CA ALA A 32 -2.49 16.85 4.78
C ALA A 32 -1.27 15.95 5.03
N PRO A 33 -0.63 15.42 3.99
CA PRO A 33 0.58 14.63 4.19
C PRO A 33 1.66 15.52 4.82
N ASP A 34 2.24 15.04 5.92
CA ASP A 34 3.43 15.66 6.47
C ASP A 34 4.64 15.25 5.62
N ALA A 35 5.57 16.17 5.39
CA ALA A 35 6.83 15.85 4.73
C ALA A 35 7.86 15.36 5.76
N ILE A 36 8.50 14.22 5.47
CA ILE A 36 9.64 13.74 6.25
C ILE A 36 10.92 13.83 5.42
N LEU A 37 12.00 14.20 6.08
CA LEU A 37 13.35 14.14 5.53
C LEU A 37 13.97 12.83 5.99
N VAL A 38 14.24 11.93 5.04
CA VAL A 38 14.95 10.68 5.31
C VAL A 38 16.39 10.85 4.81
N ASN A 39 17.32 10.78 5.74
CA ASN A 39 18.74 10.87 5.40
C ASN A 39 19.29 9.48 5.10
N HIS A 40 19.52 9.19 3.82
CA HIS A 40 20.17 7.95 3.39
C HIS A 40 21.67 8.07 3.57
N ALA A 41 22.16 7.77 4.75
CA ALA A 41 23.60 7.86 5.08
C ALA A 41 24.50 6.95 4.23
N LYS A 42 23.94 6.02 3.49
CA LYS A 42 24.70 5.05 2.66
C LYS A 42 24.99 5.52 1.23
N ASP A 43 24.31 6.55 0.73
CA ASP A 43 24.41 7.01 -0.66
C ASP A 43 25.43 8.15 -0.88
N GLY A 44 26.47 8.21 -0.06
CA GLY A 44 27.65 9.03 -0.36
C GLY A 44 27.47 10.55 -0.41
N GLY A 45 26.55 11.12 0.41
CA GLY A 45 26.48 12.57 0.63
C GLY A 45 25.51 13.30 -0.29
N GLY A 46 24.47 12.63 -0.78
CA GLY A 46 23.36 13.28 -1.48
C GLY A 46 22.49 14.13 -0.55
N GLU A 47 21.74 15.07 -1.13
CA GLU A 47 20.69 15.81 -0.41
C GLU A 47 19.70 14.83 0.24
N PRO A 48 19.18 15.11 1.44
CA PRO A 48 18.23 14.25 2.11
C PRO A 48 16.95 14.10 1.26
N ASP A 49 16.53 12.87 1.04
CA ASP A 49 15.28 12.59 0.33
C ASP A 49 14.07 12.99 1.18
N THR A 50 13.09 13.61 0.56
CA THR A 50 11.85 13.99 1.21
C THR A 50 10.74 13.01 0.84
N PHE A 51 10.08 12.42 1.82
CA PHE A 51 8.86 11.64 1.65
C PHE A 51 7.65 12.38 2.21
N GLY A 52 6.53 12.26 1.52
CA GLY A 52 5.24 12.53 2.12
C GLY A 52 4.79 11.33 2.94
N TYR A 53 3.99 11.56 3.98
CA TYR A 53 3.29 10.50 4.69
C TYR A 53 1.95 10.98 5.23
N ARG A 54 1.06 10.06 5.58
CA ARG A 54 -0.24 10.32 6.20
C ARG A 54 -0.36 9.57 7.50
N THR A 55 -1.10 10.16 8.44
CA THR A 55 -1.32 9.56 9.76
C THR A 55 -2.81 9.52 10.10
N TRP A 56 -3.21 8.41 10.70
CA TRP A 56 -4.52 8.22 11.32
C TRP A 56 -4.27 7.87 12.78
N LYS A 57 -4.26 8.88 13.63
CA LYS A 57 -4.03 8.76 15.08
C LYS A 57 -5.10 9.54 15.83
N ARG A 58 -5.65 8.95 16.90
CA ARG A 58 -6.63 9.64 17.74
C ARG A 58 -5.96 10.73 18.55
N LYS A 59 -6.47 11.95 18.41
CA LYS A 59 -5.92 13.11 19.13
C LYS A 59 -5.98 12.88 20.66
N GLY A 60 -4.87 13.14 21.36
CA GLY A 60 -4.77 13.00 22.80
C GLY A 60 -4.70 11.56 23.33
N VAL A 61 -4.56 10.58 22.44
CA VAL A 61 -4.36 9.18 22.83
C VAL A 61 -2.98 8.75 22.32
N GLU A 62 -2.14 8.26 23.24
CA GLU A 62 -0.87 7.64 22.85
C GLU A 62 -1.14 6.20 22.39
N PRO A 63 -0.70 5.81 21.18
CA PRO A 63 -0.90 4.46 20.70
C PRO A 63 0.01 3.47 21.41
N ASP A 64 -0.48 2.27 21.67
CA ASP A 64 0.30 1.13 22.12
C ASP A 64 0.62 0.16 20.97
N LEU A 65 0.12 0.46 19.77
CA LEU A 65 0.40 -0.25 18.54
C LEU A 65 0.34 0.71 17.36
N VAL A 66 1.35 0.66 16.50
CA VAL A 66 1.40 1.44 15.25
C VAL A 66 1.48 0.51 14.06
N VAL A 67 0.64 0.76 13.07
CA VAL A 67 0.69 0.11 11.75
C VAL A 67 1.44 1.04 10.80
N ILE A 68 2.49 0.55 10.15
CA ILE A 68 3.19 1.24 9.05
C ILE A 68 2.69 0.67 7.73
N GLY A 69 2.00 1.49 6.94
CA GLY A 69 1.43 1.14 5.65
C GLY A 69 2.41 1.36 4.50
N ILE A 70 2.63 0.33 3.69
CA ILE A 70 3.49 0.31 2.51
C ILE A 70 2.60 0.00 1.30
N HIS A 71 2.25 1.03 0.52
CA HIS A 71 1.28 0.91 -0.57
C HIS A 71 1.81 0.14 -1.79
N GLY A 72 0.89 -0.25 -2.67
CA GLY A 72 1.15 -1.02 -3.87
C GLY A 72 1.74 -0.20 -5.02
N PHE A 73 1.90 -0.88 -6.15
CA PHE A 73 2.38 -0.33 -7.40
C PHE A 73 1.42 0.76 -7.91
N CYS A 74 1.94 1.92 -8.32
CA CYS A 74 1.17 3.12 -8.67
C CYS A 74 0.23 3.60 -7.55
N GLY A 75 0.42 3.14 -6.32
CA GLY A 75 -0.37 3.55 -5.17
C GLY A 75 0.15 4.81 -4.49
N ALA A 76 -0.46 5.16 -3.37
CA ALA A 76 -0.11 6.30 -2.54
C ALA A 76 -0.44 6.03 -1.06
N ALA A 77 0.13 6.80 -0.14
CA ALA A 77 -0.21 6.71 1.29
C ALA A 77 -1.72 6.87 1.55
N MET A 78 -2.45 7.59 0.67
CA MET A 78 -3.89 7.77 0.74
C MET A 78 -4.68 6.45 0.57
N ASP A 79 -4.12 5.42 -0.04
CA ASP A 79 -4.79 4.13 -0.21
C ASP A 79 -5.15 3.48 1.12
N TYR A 80 -4.44 3.85 2.18
CA TYR A 80 -4.73 3.42 3.55
C TYR A 80 -5.88 4.18 4.24
N ALA A 81 -6.55 5.16 3.57
CA ALA A 81 -7.55 6.00 4.22
C ALA A 81 -8.75 5.21 4.77
N ASN A 82 -9.24 4.20 4.03
CA ASN A 82 -10.35 3.38 4.48
C ASN A 82 -9.98 2.59 5.75
N LEU A 83 -8.85 1.92 5.76
CA LEU A 83 -8.35 1.19 6.93
C LEU A 83 -8.04 2.14 8.09
N GLY A 84 -7.36 3.27 7.82
CA GLY A 84 -7.01 4.25 8.84
C GLY A 84 -8.23 4.82 9.55
N ASN A 85 -9.28 5.17 8.80
CA ASN A 85 -10.54 5.65 9.36
C ASN A 85 -11.26 4.57 10.18
N HIS A 86 -11.25 3.32 9.72
CA HIS A 86 -11.79 2.20 10.47
C HIS A 86 -11.06 1.99 11.80
N LEU A 87 -9.71 2.01 11.80
CA LEU A 87 -8.92 1.87 13.02
C LEU A 87 -9.15 3.03 13.99
N LEU A 88 -9.24 4.27 13.51
CA LEU A 88 -9.59 5.43 14.35
C LEU A 88 -10.91 5.27 15.10
N GLN A 89 -11.90 4.66 14.44
CA GLN A 89 -13.24 4.46 15.02
C GLN A 89 -13.26 3.29 16.01
N HIS A 90 -12.61 2.18 15.67
CA HIS A 90 -12.79 0.91 16.39
C HIS A 90 -11.60 0.52 17.26
N GLN A 91 -10.42 1.14 17.08
CA GLN A 91 -9.19 0.83 17.79
C GLN A 91 -8.44 2.09 18.23
N PRO A 92 -8.93 2.81 19.24
CA PRO A 92 -8.46 4.15 19.60
C PRO A 92 -6.99 4.22 20.02
N LYS A 93 -6.38 3.09 20.40
CA LYS A 93 -4.97 2.97 20.76
C LYS A 93 -4.09 2.43 19.64
N THR A 94 -4.65 2.27 18.42
CA THR A 94 -3.87 1.94 17.22
C THR A 94 -3.71 3.19 16.38
N ALA A 95 -2.49 3.53 16.00
CA ALA A 95 -2.20 4.51 14.98
C ALA A 95 -1.86 3.81 13.66
N LEU A 96 -2.14 4.47 12.53
CA LEU A 96 -1.65 4.06 11.23
C LEU A 96 -0.84 5.21 10.63
N TYR A 97 0.35 4.90 10.17
CA TYR A 97 1.26 5.76 9.43
C TYR A 97 1.50 5.14 8.06
N ALA A 98 1.26 5.85 6.97
CA ALA A 98 1.56 5.37 5.63
C ALA A 98 2.41 6.40 4.90
N TYR A 99 3.56 6.00 4.37
CA TYR A 99 4.47 6.88 3.65
C TYR A 99 4.35 6.68 2.13
N GLU A 100 4.78 7.70 1.38
CA GLU A 100 4.84 7.64 -0.07
C GLU A 100 6.07 6.84 -0.50
N VAL A 101 5.85 5.66 -1.09
CA VAL A 101 6.93 4.75 -1.51
C VAL A 101 7.74 5.37 -2.65
N ARG A 102 9.06 5.38 -2.50
CA ARG A 102 10.02 5.90 -3.48
C ARG A 102 9.73 5.41 -4.89
N GLY A 103 9.70 6.32 -5.85
CA GLY A 103 9.47 6.03 -7.26
C GLY A 103 8.03 5.68 -7.61
N GLN A 104 7.09 5.76 -6.66
CA GLN A 104 5.69 5.43 -6.87
C GLN A 104 4.79 6.67 -6.72
N GLY A 105 3.55 6.49 -6.99
CA GLY A 105 2.38 7.36 -6.74
C GLY A 105 2.66 8.83 -6.52
N SER A 106 2.52 9.27 -5.29
CA SER A 106 2.77 10.65 -4.89
C SER A 106 4.19 10.91 -4.37
N ASP A 107 5.18 10.13 -4.78
CA ASP A 107 6.58 10.45 -4.47
C ASP A 107 6.86 11.93 -4.75
N PRO A 108 7.29 12.72 -3.76
CA PRO A 108 7.52 14.17 -3.94
C PRO A 108 8.60 14.48 -4.98
N ILE A 109 9.52 13.55 -5.24
CA ILE A 109 10.55 13.71 -6.28
C ILE A 109 10.03 13.16 -7.61
N HIS A 110 9.32 14.00 -8.35
CA HIS A 110 8.66 13.64 -9.61
C HIS A 110 9.59 12.96 -10.64
N ALA A 111 10.85 13.36 -10.69
CA ALA A 111 11.82 12.84 -11.66
C ALA A 111 12.06 11.33 -11.54
N ARG A 112 11.87 10.76 -10.35
CA ARG A 112 12.09 9.33 -10.10
C ARG A 112 10.81 8.48 -10.16
N ARG A 113 9.63 9.09 -10.33
CA ARG A 113 8.37 8.32 -10.45
C ARG A 113 8.44 7.35 -11.62
N GLY A 114 7.99 6.13 -11.39
CA GLY A 114 8.07 5.02 -12.34
C GLY A 114 9.47 4.41 -12.46
N ASP A 115 10.35 4.63 -11.47
CA ASP A 115 11.72 4.15 -11.48
C ASP A 115 12.20 3.72 -10.10
N ILE A 116 13.18 2.81 -10.06
CA ILE A 116 13.98 2.46 -8.87
C ILE A 116 15.38 2.06 -9.32
N GLY A 117 16.39 2.66 -8.71
CA GLY A 117 17.78 2.34 -9.02
C GLY A 117 18.23 1.04 -8.37
N ASP A 118 18.02 0.92 -7.08
CA ASP A 118 18.34 -0.22 -6.24
C ASP A 118 17.16 -0.55 -5.32
N PRO A 119 16.64 -1.78 -5.29
CA PRO A 119 15.56 -2.16 -4.38
C PRO A 119 15.91 -2.01 -2.90
N ASN A 120 17.20 -2.04 -2.53
CA ASN A 120 17.64 -1.77 -1.16
C ASN A 120 17.23 -0.38 -0.68
N GLN A 121 17.06 0.59 -1.59
CA GLN A 121 16.54 1.92 -1.24
C GLN A 121 15.13 1.86 -0.63
N TRP A 122 14.28 0.92 -1.06
CA TRP A 122 12.97 0.70 -0.44
C TRP A 122 13.07 0.12 0.97
N TYR A 123 14.07 -0.77 1.20
CA TYR A 123 14.29 -1.38 2.51
C TYR A 123 14.84 -0.36 3.49
N ASP A 124 15.84 0.42 3.05
CA ASP A 124 16.44 1.52 3.83
C ASP A 124 15.38 2.59 4.17
N ASP A 125 14.49 2.95 3.22
CA ASP A 125 13.38 3.88 3.45
C ASP A 125 12.40 3.35 4.50
N LEU A 126 12.01 2.06 4.41
CA LEU A 126 11.10 1.44 5.37
C LEU A 126 11.73 1.38 6.76
N GLU A 127 13.01 1.02 6.87
CA GLU A 127 13.74 1.01 8.13
C GLU A 127 13.81 2.41 8.74
N ALA A 128 14.22 3.41 7.95
CA ALA A 128 14.32 4.80 8.41
C ALA A 128 12.95 5.36 8.84
N PHE A 129 11.87 5.02 8.11
CA PHE A 129 10.53 5.42 8.49
C PHE A 129 10.05 4.70 9.76
N THR A 130 10.42 3.44 9.93
CA THR A 130 10.14 2.67 11.16
C THR A 130 10.82 3.32 12.36
N GLN A 131 12.11 3.66 12.27
CA GLN A 131 12.85 4.36 13.32
C GLN A 131 12.20 5.70 13.70
N LEU A 132 11.78 6.49 12.70
CA LEU A 132 11.05 7.74 12.93
C LEU A 132 9.76 7.52 13.74
N VAL A 133 9.03 6.44 13.45
CA VAL A 133 7.79 6.10 14.16
C VAL A 133 8.09 5.60 15.57
N GLU A 134 9.11 4.78 15.75
CA GLU A 134 9.57 4.31 17.08
C GLU A 134 10.03 5.46 17.98
N GLU A 135 10.76 6.44 17.45
CA GLU A 135 11.15 7.65 18.20
C GLU A 135 9.92 8.43 18.70
N ARG A 136 8.84 8.44 17.93
CA ARG A 136 7.59 9.12 18.30
C ARG A 136 6.73 8.33 19.27
N HIS A 137 6.82 7.00 19.23
CA HIS A 137 6.00 6.06 19.98
C HIS A 137 6.86 4.92 20.55
N PRO A 138 7.82 5.23 21.48
CA PRO A 138 8.83 4.27 21.92
C PRO A 138 8.27 3.03 22.65
N ASP A 139 7.05 3.13 23.17
CA ASP A 139 6.38 2.05 23.88
C ASP A 139 5.38 1.27 23.01
N ALA A 140 5.22 1.67 21.75
CA ALA A 140 4.26 1.04 20.84
C ALA A 140 4.89 -0.14 20.10
N LYS A 141 4.12 -1.20 19.91
CA LYS A 141 4.47 -2.27 18.96
C LYS A 141 4.33 -1.79 17.52
N ILE A 142 5.26 -2.17 16.67
CA ILE A 142 5.28 -1.80 15.26
C ILE A 142 4.83 -2.98 14.39
N ILE A 143 3.81 -2.76 13.58
CA ILE A 143 3.32 -3.74 12.60
C ILE A 143 3.52 -3.17 11.19
N TRP A 144 4.25 -3.86 10.36
CA TRP A 144 4.31 -3.53 8.94
C TRP A 144 3.09 -4.08 8.20
N TYR A 145 2.48 -3.27 7.37
CA TYR A 145 1.36 -3.63 6.51
C TYR A 145 1.72 -3.33 5.05
N GLY A 146 2.03 -4.35 4.28
CA GLY A 146 2.30 -4.22 2.85
C GLY A 146 1.12 -4.67 2.01
N GLU A 147 0.73 -3.85 1.01
CA GLU A 147 -0.25 -4.20 0.00
C GLU A 147 0.44 -4.43 -1.34
N SER A 148 0.18 -5.58 -2.00
CA SER A 148 0.70 -5.88 -3.35
C SER A 148 2.23 -5.70 -3.43
N MET A 149 2.74 -4.73 -4.19
CA MET A 149 4.17 -4.39 -4.23
C MET A 149 4.71 -4.03 -2.83
N GLY A 150 3.93 -3.34 -1.99
CA GLY A 150 4.32 -3.06 -0.60
C GLY A 150 4.53 -4.32 0.22
N ALA A 151 3.80 -5.40 -0.08
CA ALA A 151 4.04 -6.70 0.54
C ALA A 151 5.37 -7.33 0.09
N LEU A 152 5.78 -7.14 -1.18
CA LEU A 152 7.12 -7.53 -1.65
C LEU A 152 8.20 -6.78 -0.87
N ILE A 153 8.09 -5.46 -0.79
CA ILE A 153 9.05 -4.60 -0.08
C ILE A 153 9.19 -5.04 1.37
N ALA A 154 8.07 -5.13 2.10
CA ALA A 154 8.08 -5.49 3.51
C ALA A 154 8.68 -6.90 3.77
N THR A 155 8.33 -7.87 2.92
CA THR A 155 8.82 -9.24 3.04
C THR A 155 10.33 -9.33 2.79
N HIS A 156 10.82 -8.66 1.75
CA HIS A 156 12.25 -8.64 1.44
C HIS A 156 13.08 -7.82 2.44
N ALA A 157 12.56 -6.68 2.92
CA ALA A 157 13.20 -5.90 3.97
C ALA A 157 13.34 -6.71 5.28
N LEU A 158 12.28 -7.43 5.68
CA LEU A 158 12.34 -8.32 6.85
C LEU A 158 13.35 -9.46 6.65
N HIS A 159 13.42 -10.04 5.44
CA HIS A 159 14.37 -11.09 5.12
C HIS A 159 15.83 -10.60 5.11
N ALA A 160 16.06 -9.35 4.74
CA ALA A 160 17.39 -8.72 4.76
C ALA A 160 17.86 -8.36 6.18
N ALA A 161 16.96 -8.26 7.15
CA ALA A 161 17.29 -7.96 8.53
C ALA A 161 18.10 -9.11 9.17
N PRO A 162 19.06 -8.81 10.06
CA PRO A 162 19.82 -9.83 10.76
C PRO A 162 18.92 -10.76 11.59
N ALA A 163 19.30 -12.02 11.70
CA ALA A 163 18.55 -13.00 12.49
C ALA A 163 18.37 -12.52 13.94
N GLY A 164 17.15 -12.54 14.45
CA GLY A 164 16.81 -12.09 15.79
C GLY A 164 16.76 -10.56 15.98
N GLN A 165 16.89 -9.78 14.90
CA GLN A 165 16.80 -8.33 14.91
C GLN A 165 15.72 -7.83 13.93
N ALA A 166 14.52 -8.42 14.05
CA ALA A 166 13.39 -8.00 13.22
C ALA A 166 13.04 -6.53 13.48
N PRO A 167 12.90 -5.71 12.44
CA PRO A 167 12.61 -4.28 12.58
C PRO A 167 11.13 -3.97 12.85
N CYS A 168 10.31 -5.00 13.07
CA CYS A 168 8.90 -4.88 13.44
C CYS A 168 8.45 -6.06 14.29
N ASP A 169 7.33 -5.91 14.99
CA ASP A 169 6.74 -6.95 15.86
C ASP A 169 5.77 -7.89 15.13
N GLY A 170 5.44 -7.57 13.88
CA GLY A 170 4.54 -8.39 13.07
C GLY A 170 4.34 -7.83 11.67
N LEU A 171 3.83 -8.69 10.78
CA LEU A 171 3.69 -8.40 9.36
C LEU A 171 2.29 -8.72 8.87
N VAL A 172 1.64 -7.78 8.19
CA VAL A 172 0.41 -7.99 7.42
C VAL A 172 0.74 -7.91 5.94
N LEU A 173 0.42 -8.95 5.22
CA LEU A 173 0.57 -9.05 3.76
C LEU A 173 -0.81 -9.09 3.13
N SER A 174 -1.20 -8.01 2.46
CA SER A 174 -2.45 -7.88 1.73
C SER A 174 -2.19 -8.14 0.26
N SER A 175 -2.80 -9.18 -0.28
CA SER A 175 -2.66 -9.62 -1.69
C SER A 175 -1.19 -9.65 -2.15
N PRO A 176 -0.28 -10.35 -1.44
CA PRO A 176 1.12 -10.44 -1.86
C PRO A 176 1.21 -11.21 -3.19
N ILE A 177 2.04 -10.74 -4.12
CA ILE A 177 2.32 -11.46 -5.37
C ILE A 177 3.49 -12.42 -5.11
N VAL A 178 3.21 -13.72 -5.02
CA VAL A 178 4.20 -14.72 -4.56
C VAL A 178 4.82 -15.53 -5.70
N ARG A 179 4.28 -15.38 -6.90
CA ARG A 179 4.85 -15.93 -8.15
C ARG A 179 4.21 -15.26 -9.37
N PHE A 180 4.85 -15.40 -10.51
CA PHE A 180 4.22 -15.06 -11.78
C PHE A 180 3.09 -16.03 -12.12
N LYS A 181 2.02 -15.52 -12.67
CA LYS A 181 0.93 -16.33 -13.19
C LYS A 181 1.39 -17.17 -14.39
N ASN A 182 0.89 -18.39 -14.53
CA ASN A 182 1.33 -19.33 -15.55
C ASN A 182 1.03 -18.90 -16.99
N ASP A 183 0.17 -17.91 -17.19
CA ASP A 183 -0.17 -17.35 -18.49
C ASP A 183 0.84 -16.33 -19.03
N ILE A 184 1.80 -15.91 -18.20
CA ILE A 184 2.91 -15.06 -18.66
C ILE A 184 4.01 -15.97 -19.19
N GLU A 185 4.21 -15.94 -20.51
CA GLU A 185 5.22 -16.76 -21.16
C GLU A 185 6.62 -16.42 -20.64
N PRO A 186 7.43 -17.42 -20.19
CA PRO A 186 8.73 -17.20 -19.56
C PRO A 186 9.71 -16.36 -20.42
N TRP A 187 9.63 -16.48 -21.75
CA TRP A 187 10.47 -15.70 -22.64
C TRP A 187 10.20 -14.19 -22.59
N LYS A 188 8.94 -13.78 -22.31
CA LYS A 188 8.59 -12.35 -22.14
C LYS A 188 9.25 -11.78 -20.91
N ILE A 189 9.24 -12.52 -19.80
CA ILE A 189 9.94 -12.15 -18.56
C ILE A 189 11.45 -12.04 -18.83
N ALA A 190 12.05 -13.05 -19.48
CA ALA A 190 13.46 -13.05 -19.83
C ALA A 190 13.82 -11.87 -20.77
N LEU A 191 12.95 -11.54 -21.72
CA LEU A 191 13.15 -10.40 -22.62
C LEU A 191 13.20 -9.07 -21.85
N VAL A 192 12.28 -8.86 -20.91
CA VAL A 192 12.27 -7.67 -20.05
C VAL A 192 13.56 -7.60 -19.21
N GLN A 193 13.99 -8.72 -18.64
CA GLN A 193 15.23 -8.78 -17.85
C GLN A 193 16.46 -8.45 -18.69
N VAL A 194 16.58 -9.02 -19.90
CA VAL A 194 17.70 -8.71 -20.83
C VAL A 194 17.65 -7.25 -21.29
N ALA A 195 16.47 -6.75 -21.66
CA ALA A 195 16.29 -5.36 -22.06
C ALA A 195 16.65 -4.39 -20.91
N ALA A 196 16.32 -4.75 -19.67
CA ALA A 196 16.66 -3.95 -18.49
C ALA A 196 18.18 -3.86 -18.23
N THR A 197 18.98 -4.81 -18.69
CA THR A 197 20.44 -4.73 -18.56
C THR A 197 21.07 -3.79 -19.60
N THR A 198 20.47 -3.66 -20.77
CA THR A 198 21.00 -2.86 -21.88
C THR A 198 20.41 -1.45 -21.94
N LEU A 199 19.12 -1.32 -21.59
CA LEU A 199 18.34 -0.09 -21.63
C LEU A 199 17.56 0.12 -20.32
N PRO A 200 18.21 0.18 -19.16
CA PRO A 200 17.55 0.18 -17.84
C PRO A 200 16.57 1.33 -17.65
N LEU A 201 16.86 2.49 -18.23
CA LEU A 201 16.05 3.71 -18.09
C LEU A 201 14.97 3.85 -19.17
N ALA A 202 14.92 2.94 -20.16
CA ALA A 202 13.84 2.95 -21.13
C ALA A 202 12.49 2.76 -20.41
N ARG A 203 11.50 3.58 -20.77
CA ARG A 203 10.18 3.59 -20.15
C ARG A 203 9.14 2.97 -21.06
N VAL A 204 8.38 2.05 -20.52
CA VAL A 204 7.29 1.34 -21.21
C VAL A 204 6.00 1.46 -20.42
N SER A 205 4.86 1.48 -21.11
CA SER A 205 3.56 1.32 -20.45
C SER A 205 3.27 -0.16 -20.19
N LEU A 206 2.51 -0.46 -19.17
CA LEU A 206 2.08 -1.85 -18.90
C LEU A 206 1.21 -2.39 -20.04
N ASP A 207 0.37 -1.54 -20.63
CA ASP A 207 -0.48 -1.90 -21.77
C ASP A 207 0.34 -2.33 -23.01
N ALA A 208 1.56 -1.81 -23.18
CA ALA A 208 2.45 -2.23 -24.25
C ALA A 208 3.06 -3.64 -24.02
N ILE A 209 3.17 -4.06 -22.75
CA ILE A 209 3.74 -5.37 -22.38
C ILE A 209 2.65 -6.45 -22.31
N ALA A 210 1.48 -6.09 -21.81
CA ALA A 210 0.32 -6.98 -21.63
C ALA A 210 -0.93 -6.32 -22.24
N PRO A 211 -0.99 -6.18 -23.56
CA PRO A 211 -2.15 -5.61 -24.22
C PRO A 211 -3.39 -6.47 -23.97
N GLU A 212 -4.55 -5.82 -23.86
CA GLU A 212 -5.89 -6.46 -23.81
C GLU A 212 -6.27 -7.19 -22.51
N GLN A 213 -5.55 -7.05 -21.42
CA GLN A 213 -5.98 -7.62 -20.14
C GLN A 213 -6.85 -6.60 -19.37
N ASP A 214 -8.15 -6.78 -19.42
CA ASP A 214 -9.12 -6.04 -18.62
C ASP A 214 -9.12 -6.60 -17.19
N VAL A 215 -8.08 -6.28 -16.43
CA VAL A 215 -7.87 -6.78 -15.06
C VAL A 215 -8.77 -6.03 -14.09
N GLN A 216 -9.67 -6.74 -13.45
CA GLN A 216 -10.49 -6.20 -12.38
C GLN A 216 -9.71 -6.28 -11.05
N MET A 217 -9.43 -5.13 -10.46
CA MET A 217 -8.64 -5.02 -9.22
C MET A 217 -9.53 -4.89 -7.97
N THR A 218 -10.75 -4.39 -8.13
CA THR A 218 -11.79 -4.33 -7.09
C THR A 218 -13.16 -4.63 -7.70
N GLN A 219 -14.19 -4.80 -6.87
CA GLN A 219 -15.56 -4.99 -7.37
C GLN A 219 -16.15 -3.70 -7.98
N GLU A 220 -15.69 -2.54 -7.54
CA GLU A 220 -16.26 -1.25 -7.94
C GLU A 220 -15.91 -0.84 -9.37
N ALA A 221 -14.71 -1.23 -9.87
CA ALA A 221 -14.28 -0.86 -11.22
C ALA A 221 -13.22 -1.82 -11.76
N LYS A 222 -13.12 -1.86 -13.10
CA LYS A 222 -12.04 -2.56 -13.79
C LYS A 222 -10.72 -1.78 -13.67
N HIS A 223 -9.59 -2.48 -13.74
CA HIS A 223 -8.27 -1.88 -13.60
C HIS A 223 -8.05 -0.66 -14.50
N HIS A 224 -8.47 -0.73 -15.77
CA HIS A 224 -8.36 0.38 -16.72
C HIS A 224 -9.11 1.65 -16.24
N GLN A 225 -10.33 1.50 -15.72
CA GLN A 225 -11.11 2.62 -15.18
C GLN A 225 -10.48 3.17 -13.90
N GLN A 226 -9.94 2.29 -13.05
CA GLN A 226 -9.24 2.68 -11.82
C GLN A 226 -7.97 3.47 -12.13
N SER A 227 -7.18 3.02 -13.11
CA SER A 227 -5.97 3.73 -13.51
C SER A 227 -6.25 5.12 -14.09
N GLN A 228 -7.35 5.29 -14.83
CA GLN A 228 -7.75 6.59 -15.37
C GLN A 228 -8.23 7.57 -14.29
N THR A 229 -8.83 7.08 -13.22
CA THR A 229 -9.37 7.91 -12.13
C THR A 229 -8.35 8.14 -11.01
N ASN A 230 -7.30 7.36 -10.94
CA ASN A 230 -6.24 7.49 -9.94
C ASN A 230 -5.26 8.62 -10.32
N SER A 231 -5.30 9.73 -9.57
CA SER A 231 -4.41 10.89 -9.77
C SER A 231 -2.92 10.59 -9.54
N TYR A 232 -2.61 9.44 -8.95
CA TYR A 232 -1.24 8.98 -8.67
C TYR A 232 -0.74 7.97 -9.70
N ASN A 233 -1.56 7.63 -10.69
CA ASN A 233 -1.17 6.67 -11.72
C ASN A 233 0.07 7.14 -12.49
N ILE A 234 0.97 6.21 -12.76
CA ILE A 234 2.18 6.42 -13.52
C ILE A 234 2.04 5.65 -14.84
N GLU A 235 1.96 6.37 -15.96
CA GLU A 235 1.71 5.77 -17.27
C GLU A 235 2.87 4.89 -17.78
N LYS A 236 4.10 5.24 -17.43
CA LYS A 236 5.30 4.56 -17.96
C LYS A 236 6.32 4.28 -16.87
N HIS A 237 6.82 3.07 -16.87
CA HIS A 237 7.78 2.55 -15.91
C HIS A 237 9.09 2.19 -16.59
N THR A 238 10.21 2.37 -15.89
CA THR A 238 11.52 1.95 -16.42
C THR A 238 11.61 0.43 -16.48
N LEU A 239 12.35 -0.08 -17.45
CA LEU A 239 12.60 -1.52 -17.56
C LEU A 239 13.31 -2.07 -16.32
N ARG A 240 14.18 -1.28 -15.67
CA ARG A 240 14.84 -1.72 -14.43
C ARG A 240 13.87 -1.86 -13.26
N LEU A 241 12.85 -0.98 -13.14
CA LEU A 241 11.80 -1.13 -12.13
C LEU A 241 11.02 -2.44 -12.36
N LEU A 242 10.57 -2.69 -13.58
CA LEU A 242 9.81 -3.91 -13.91
C LEU A 242 10.64 -5.18 -13.67
N ALA A 243 11.90 -5.18 -14.09
CA ALA A 243 12.82 -6.29 -13.81
C ALA A 243 13.08 -6.48 -12.30
N THR A 244 13.14 -5.38 -11.54
CA THR A 244 13.27 -5.43 -10.08
C THR A 244 12.05 -6.07 -9.45
N LEU A 245 10.84 -5.65 -9.82
CA LEU A 245 9.61 -6.28 -9.34
C LEU A 245 9.59 -7.78 -9.65
N GLY A 246 10.01 -8.16 -10.86
CA GLY A 246 10.14 -9.56 -11.24
C GLY A 246 11.04 -10.35 -10.29
N ARG A 247 12.22 -9.84 -9.97
CA ARG A 247 13.14 -10.48 -9.02
C ARG A 247 12.57 -10.58 -7.61
N LEU A 248 11.85 -9.54 -7.16
CA LEU A 248 11.21 -9.59 -5.84
C LEU A 248 10.10 -10.66 -5.80
N ILE A 249 9.30 -10.79 -6.85
CA ILE A 249 8.27 -11.84 -6.94
C ILE A 249 8.92 -13.22 -6.88
N ASP A 250 9.97 -13.46 -7.67
CA ASP A 250 10.71 -14.74 -7.67
C ASP A 250 11.31 -15.06 -6.30
N GLY A 251 11.76 -14.05 -5.55
CA GLY A 251 12.36 -14.19 -4.22
C GLY A 251 11.36 -14.48 -3.08
N MET A 252 10.06 -14.22 -3.26
CA MET A 252 9.07 -14.28 -2.18
C MET A 252 9.05 -15.60 -1.43
N ASN A 253 9.13 -16.71 -2.14
CA ASN A 253 9.12 -18.05 -1.53
C ASN A 253 10.35 -18.31 -0.63
N ASN A 254 11.51 -17.74 -0.98
CA ASN A 254 12.71 -17.83 -0.15
C ASN A 254 12.57 -16.94 1.09
N CYS A 255 12.04 -15.74 0.92
CA CYS A 255 11.78 -14.82 2.03
C CYS A 255 10.78 -15.39 3.03
N ALA A 256 9.77 -16.15 2.58
CA ALA A 256 8.83 -16.84 3.47
C ALA A 256 9.52 -17.78 4.43
N ALA A 257 10.54 -18.52 3.98
CA ALA A 257 11.31 -19.43 4.81
C ALA A 257 12.17 -18.72 5.88
N GLY A 258 12.47 -17.44 5.67
CA GLY A 258 13.21 -16.58 6.61
C GLY A 258 12.33 -15.71 7.51
N MET A 259 11.02 -15.88 7.54
CA MET A 259 10.13 -15.10 8.39
C MET A 259 10.45 -15.28 9.87
N GLN A 260 10.58 -14.15 10.60
CA GLN A 260 10.99 -14.09 12.00
C GLN A 260 9.88 -13.56 12.94
N VAL A 261 8.83 -12.98 12.39
CA VAL A 261 7.75 -12.33 13.15
C VAL A 261 6.39 -12.95 12.81
N PRO A 262 5.39 -12.81 13.70
CA PRO A 262 4.01 -13.21 13.39
C PRO A 262 3.50 -12.57 12.11
N VAL A 263 2.81 -13.36 11.27
CA VAL A 263 2.30 -12.88 9.98
C VAL A 263 0.81 -13.12 9.80
N LEU A 264 0.12 -12.12 9.24
CA LEU A 264 -1.24 -12.23 8.71
C LEU A 264 -1.18 -12.09 7.19
N VAL A 265 -1.66 -13.09 6.46
CA VAL A 265 -1.79 -13.04 5.01
C VAL A 265 -3.28 -12.91 4.65
N LEU A 266 -3.62 -11.88 3.89
CA LEU A 266 -4.96 -11.60 3.39
C LEU A 266 -4.96 -11.78 1.87
N HIS A 267 -5.98 -12.44 1.32
CA HIS A 267 -6.04 -12.74 -0.10
C HIS A 267 -7.48 -12.70 -0.61
N GLY A 268 -7.68 -12.07 -1.75
CA GLY A 268 -8.95 -12.09 -2.48
C GLY A 268 -9.05 -13.33 -3.38
N GLY A 269 -10.13 -14.09 -3.27
CA GLY A 269 -10.32 -15.32 -4.07
C GLY A 269 -10.43 -15.07 -5.56
N LYS A 270 -10.75 -13.84 -5.98
CA LYS A 270 -10.79 -13.38 -7.37
C LYS A 270 -9.56 -12.57 -7.77
N ASP A 271 -8.48 -12.65 -6.98
CA ASP A 271 -7.21 -11.98 -7.30
C ASP A 271 -6.68 -12.43 -8.65
N TYR A 272 -6.33 -11.46 -9.49
CA TYR A 272 -5.80 -11.72 -10.82
C TYR A 272 -4.41 -12.37 -10.77
N PHE A 273 -3.55 -11.99 -9.82
CA PHE A 273 -2.13 -12.36 -9.83
C PHE A 273 -1.86 -13.75 -9.29
N ASN A 274 -2.52 -14.13 -8.20
CA ASN A 274 -2.32 -15.42 -7.55
C ASN A 274 -3.65 -16.07 -7.13
N ASP A 275 -3.66 -17.39 -7.01
CA ASP A 275 -4.79 -18.16 -6.51
C ASP A 275 -4.57 -18.62 -5.04
N ASP A 276 -5.57 -19.29 -4.47
CA ASP A 276 -5.53 -19.82 -3.11
C ASP A 276 -4.42 -20.87 -2.93
N ALA A 277 -4.10 -21.66 -3.96
CA ALA A 277 -3.05 -22.67 -3.91
C ALA A 277 -1.67 -22.02 -3.82
N ASP A 278 -1.45 -20.92 -4.55
CA ASP A 278 -0.24 -20.12 -4.48
C ASP A 278 -0.01 -19.58 -3.07
N MET A 279 -1.07 -18.98 -2.47
CA MET A 279 -1.01 -18.47 -1.12
C MET A 279 -0.72 -19.56 -0.08
N ARG A 280 -1.36 -20.71 -0.19
CA ARG A 280 -1.09 -21.85 0.71
C ARG A 280 0.33 -22.37 0.55
N GLY A 281 0.85 -22.43 -0.68
CA GLY A 281 2.23 -22.79 -0.98
C GLY A 281 3.25 -21.85 -0.34
N PHE A 282 3.00 -20.54 -0.42
CA PHE A 282 3.81 -19.51 0.24
C PHE A 282 3.78 -19.64 1.76
N ILE A 283 2.59 -19.75 2.34
CA ILE A 283 2.40 -19.84 3.80
C ILE A 283 2.99 -21.13 4.38
N ALA A 284 2.96 -22.22 3.63
CA ALA A 284 3.56 -23.49 4.06
C ALA A 284 5.08 -23.40 4.26
N ARG A 285 5.75 -22.43 3.61
CA ARG A 285 7.20 -22.19 3.72
C ARG A 285 7.57 -21.40 4.98
N ILE A 286 6.63 -20.69 5.58
CA ILE A 286 6.86 -19.93 6.83
C ILE A 286 7.20 -20.94 7.94
N PRO A 287 8.27 -20.71 8.73
CA PRO A 287 8.71 -21.65 9.76
C PRO A 287 7.59 -22.07 10.71
N PRO A 288 7.56 -23.34 11.18
CA PRO A 288 6.51 -23.83 12.08
C PRO A 288 6.41 -23.05 13.40
N GLY A 289 7.53 -22.52 13.90
CA GLY A 289 7.59 -21.73 15.14
C GLY A 289 6.99 -20.32 15.02
N ILE A 290 6.76 -19.83 13.80
CA ILE A 290 6.22 -18.51 13.57
C ILE A 290 4.68 -18.57 13.52
N SER A 291 4.02 -17.71 14.31
CA SER A 291 2.56 -17.56 14.28
C SER A 291 2.11 -17.03 12.93
N LYS A 292 1.31 -17.80 12.22
CA LYS A 292 0.80 -17.45 10.89
C LYS A 292 -0.70 -17.58 10.82
N THR A 293 -1.36 -16.57 10.24
CA THR A 293 -2.80 -16.52 10.02
C THR A 293 -3.06 -16.26 8.55
N TYR A 294 -3.92 -17.06 7.94
CA TYR A 294 -4.35 -16.87 6.56
C TYR A 294 -5.84 -16.61 6.49
N LYS A 295 -6.23 -15.60 5.74
CA LYS A 295 -7.62 -15.26 5.46
C LYS A 295 -7.82 -15.16 3.96
N ASN A 296 -8.70 -16.00 3.41
CA ASN A 296 -9.16 -15.91 2.04
C ASN A 296 -10.59 -15.33 2.03
N TYR A 297 -10.81 -14.37 1.14
CA TYR A 297 -12.09 -13.72 0.89
C TYR A 297 -12.54 -14.10 -0.53
N PRO A 298 -13.39 -15.13 -0.69
CA PRO A 298 -13.63 -15.78 -1.99
C PRO A 298 -14.18 -14.85 -3.08
N ASP A 299 -14.90 -13.80 -2.67
CA ASP A 299 -15.55 -12.87 -3.59
C ASP A 299 -14.77 -11.58 -3.80
N ALA A 300 -13.72 -11.33 -2.99
CA ALA A 300 -12.89 -10.15 -3.09
C ALA A 300 -11.84 -10.28 -4.21
N TYR A 301 -11.45 -9.14 -4.76
CA TYR A 301 -10.39 -8.99 -5.75
C TYR A 301 -9.04 -8.61 -5.10
N HIS A 302 -8.10 -8.07 -5.90
CA HIS A 302 -6.74 -7.78 -5.46
C HIS A 302 -6.65 -6.64 -4.43
N LEU A 303 -7.37 -5.51 -4.67
CA LEU A 303 -7.29 -4.33 -3.79
C LEU A 303 -8.30 -4.43 -2.65
N LEU A 304 -7.92 -5.17 -1.60
CA LEU A 304 -8.79 -5.50 -0.47
C LEU A 304 -9.28 -4.28 0.32
N MET A 305 -8.50 -3.21 0.39
CA MET A 305 -8.88 -1.98 1.10
C MET A 305 -10.00 -1.19 0.41
N TYR A 306 -10.28 -1.48 -0.86
CA TYR A 306 -11.34 -0.87 -1.67
C TYR A 306 -12.48 -1.83 -1.99
N ASP A 307 -12.35 -3.11 -1.62
CA ASP A 307 -13.34 -4.13 -1.95
C ASP A 307 -14.65 -3.95 -1.17
N GLU A 308 -15.74 -4.51 -1.65
CA GLU A 308 -17.03 -4.49 -0.95
C GLU A 308 -16.96 -5.24 0.38
N GLU A 309 -16.11 -6.27 0.49
CA GLU A 309 -15.86 -7.00 1.74
C GLU A 309 -14.95 -6.25 2.73
N ARG A 310 -14.46 -5.05 2.42
CA ARG A 310 -13.47 -4.32 3.23
C ARG A 310 -13.79 -4.21 4.72
N GLU A 311 -15.06 -4.03 5.07
CA GLU A 311 -15.47 -3.93 6.47
C GLU A 311 -15.25 -5.25 7.26
N ARG A 312 -15.43 -6.40 6.60
CA ARG A 312 -15.11 -7.71 7.17
C ARG A 312 -13.59 -7.88 7.29
N ILE A 313 -12.88 -7.51 6.24
CA ILE A 313 -11.42 -7.56 6.18
C ILE A 313 -10.82 -6.69 7.29
N PHE A 314 -11.29 -5.47 7.48
CA PHE A 314 -10.82 -4.56 8.54
C PHE A 314 -11.10 -5.08 9.95
N ARG A 315 -12.25 -5.73 10.17
CA ARG A 315 -12.51 -6.41 11.46
C ARG A 315 -11.53 -7.55 11.71
N ASP A 316 -11.21 -8.36 10.68
CA ASP A 316 -10.24 -9.45 10.80
C ASP A 316 -8.83 -8.92 11.11
N ILE A 317 -8.41 -7.84 10.42
CA ILE A 317 -7.17 -7.12 10.72
C ILE A 317 -7.18 -6.64 12.18
N GLY A 318 -8.24 -5.96 12.59
CA GLY A 318 -8.39 -5.43 13.94
C GLY A 318 -8.32 -6.52 15.02
N HIS A 319 -8.91 -7.68 14.80
CA HIS A 319 -8.81 -8.82 15.70
C HIS A 319 -7.38 -9.35 15.80
N TRP A 320 -6.67 -9.44 14.68
CA TRP A 320 -5.29 -9.88 14.65
C TRP A 320 -4.36 -8.89 15.37
N LEU A 321 -4.51 -7.57 15.11
CA LEU A 321 -3.76 -6.51 15.79
C LEU A 321 -3.98 -6.54 17.31
N ASN A 322 -5.22 -6.74 17.76
CA ASN A 322 -5.54 -6.85 19.19
C ASN A 322 -4.90 -8.07 19.85
N LYS A 323 -4.69 -9.16 19.10
CA LYS A 323 -3.92 -10.31 19.61
C LYS A 323 -2.44 -9.94 19.75
N ARG A 324 -1.85 -9.27 18.78
CA ARG A 324 -0.43 -8.84 18.82
C ARG A 324 -0.14 -7.85 19.95
N ARG A 325 -1.11 -7.02 20.29
CA ARG A 325 -1.00 -6.08 21.43
C ARG A 325 -0.82 -6.80 22.77
N ARG A 326 -1.33 -8.01 22.91
CA ARG A 326 -1.31 -8.79 24.17
C ARG A 326 -0.11 -9.71 24.31
N ASP A 327 0.48 -10.14 23.20
CA ASP A 327 1.67 -10.99 23.16
C ASP A 327 2.91 -10.17 23.52
#